data_52009032d27fec5799c49aa6817e2d83
#
_entry.id   52009032d27fec5799c49aa6817e2d83
#
_cell.length_a   1.000
_cell.length_b   1.000
_cell.length_c   1.000
_cell.angle_alpha   90.00
_cell.angle_beta   90.00
_cell.angle_gamma   90.00
#
_symmetry.space_group_name_H-M   'P 1'
#
loop_
_entity.id
_entity.type
_entity.pdbx_description
1 polymer ?
#
loop_
_entity_poly.entity_id
_entity_poly.type
_entity_poly.pdbx_seq_one_letter_code
_entity_poly.pdbx_strand_id
1 'polypeptide(L)'
;MVFKSMPASAVKSIEVMTNPGAKYDAEGAAGVLNIVMNKQNPQAAQSMNGYNGTVRASAGNKQLGGSLFLNGQQGKLSYSATVMTSYNKPGNTTTEMEQIQDNGVSQLMTSSNNVKTPFTMGSLSLGYQLDSMSVLNLTAQVNSMNMKSTGTSTTTMGGNAYGNGFSYGSTTDMKNSRTSFSGSIDYQRFFNKEHTQSLALTYQLNYSPATTEMTNNFGTSSTIIDLTDRFSENKDKTTNHIFQLDYTMPLAQGQTLSLGSKIS
;
A
#
# COMPACT_ATOMS: atom_id res chain seq x y z
N MET A 1 -7.20 -3.46 7.14
CA MET A 1 -7.46 -4.04 8.49
C MET A 1 -8.06 -5.43 8.31
N VAL A 2 -7.22 -6.43 8.16
CA VAL A 2 -7.60 -7.84 7.91
C VAL A 2 -8.29 -8.48 9.14
N PHE A 3 -7.94 -8.05 10.35
CA PHE A 3 -8.42 -8.66 11.59
C PHE A 3 -9.92 -8.51 11.89
N LYS A 4 -10.57 -7.48 11.37
CA LYS A 4 -12.02 -7.27 11.63
C LYS A 4 -12.94 -8.15 10.80
N SER A 5 -12.41 -8.85 9.80
CA SER A 5 -13.17 -9.73 8.92
C SER A 5 -12.99 -11.23 9.22
N MET A 6 -12.06 -11.59 10.11
CA MET A 6 -11.86 -12.98 10.51
C MET A 6 -12.85 -13.38 11.60
N PRO A 7 -13.60 -14.48 11.43
CA PRO A 7 -14.41 -15.02 12.52
C PRO A 7 -13.47 -15.57 13.62
N ALA A 8 -13.73 -15.22 14.86
CA ALA A 8 -12.92 -15.66 16.01
C ALA A 8 -12.81 -17.20 16.12
N SER A 9 -13.82 -17.91 15.63
CA SER A 9 -13.86 -19.39 15.59
C SER A 9 -12.83 -20.00 14.61
N ALA A 10 -12.31 -19.23 13.66
CA ALA A 10 -11.30 -19.68 12.71
C ALA A 10 -9.88 -19.54 13.25
N VAL A 11 -9.67 -18.80 14.34
CA VAL A 11 -8.36 -18.51 14.93
C VAL A 11 -8.09 -19.51 16.04
N LYS A 12 -6.97 -20.25 15.97
CA LYS A 12 -6.51 -21.16 17.02
C LYS A 12 -5.71 -20.41 18.09
N SER A 13 -4.77 -19.60 17.68
CA SER A 13 -3.92 -18.79 18.54
C SER A 13 -3.38 -17.57 17.81
N ILE A 14 -3.04 -16.57 18.59
CA ILE A 14 -2.32 -15.39 18.11
C ILE A 14 -0.95 -15.43 18.81
N GLU A 15 0.10 -15.54 18.01
CA GLU A 15 1.48 -15.59 18.49
C GLU A 15 2.14 -14.23 18.23
N VAL A 16 2.69 -13.64 19.26
CA VAL A 16 3.47 -12.41 19.16
C VAL A 16 4.94 -12.77 19.15
N MET A 17 5.60 -12.62 18.01
CA MET A 17 7.02 -12.85 17.88
C MET A 17 7.78 -11.54 18.01
N THR A 18 8.47 -11.37 19.13
CA THR A 18 9.29 -10.17 19.38
C THR A 18 10.66 -10.24 18.71
N ASN A 19 11.08 -11.43 18.28
CA ASN A 19 12.32 -11.65 17.55
C ASN A 19 12.03 -12.55 16.33
N PRO A 20 11.51 -11.97 15.23
CA PRO A 20 11.21 -12.74 14.03
C PRO A 20 12.51 -13.25 13.41
N GLY A 21 12.57 -14.57 13.12
CA GLY A 21 13.68 -15.15 12.38
C GLY A 21 13.75 -14.64 10.94
N ALA A 22 14.83 -14.99 10.21
CA ALA A 22 15.11 -14.53 8.83
C ALA A 22 14.00 -14.81 7.80
N LYS A 23 13.01 -15.60 8.14
CA LYS A 23 11.79 -15.90 7.34
C LYS A 23 10.85 -14.69 7.24
N TYR A 24 10.92 -13.78 8.19
CA TYR A 24 10.03 -12.62 8.24
C TYR A 24 10.85 -11.36 7.93
N ASP A 25 10.39 -10.55 6.99
CA ASP A 25 11.01 -9.26 6.71
C ASP A 25 10.87 -8.37 7.96
N ALA A 26 11.97 -8.19 8.67
CA ALA A 26 12.03 -7.43 9.92
C ALA A 26 12.24 -5.92 9.68
N GLU A 27 11.63 -5.34 8.66
CA GLU A 27 11.58 -3.89 8.51
C GLU A 27 10.49 -3.30 9.43
N GLY A 28 10.78 -3.24 10.72
CA GLY A 28 9.90 -2.61 11.70
C GLY A 28 10.18 -3.07 13.12
N ALA A 29 10.40 -2.14 14.00
CA ALA A 29 10.83 -2.35 15.40
C ALA A 29 9.78 -2.98 16.34
N ALA A 30 8.65 -3.46 15.85
CA ALA A 30 7.50 -3.82 16.70
C ALA A 30 7.19 -5.32 16.79
N GLY A 31 7.93 -6.19 16.11
CA GLY A 31 7.65 -7.63 16.09
C GLY A 31 6.62 -8.06 15.05
N VAL A 32 6.43 -9.36 14.92
CA VAL A 32 5.48 -10.00 13.98
C VAL A 32 4.35 -10.64 14.75
N LEU A 33 3.13 -10.41 14.30
CA LEU A 33 1.93 -11.03 14.83
C LEU A 33 1.53 -12.19 13.92
N ASN A 34 1.78 -13.42 14.37
CA ASN A 34 1.43 -14.62 13.65
C ASN A 34 0.04 -15.11 14.10
N ILE A 35 -0.91 -15.18 13.18
CA ILE A 35 -2.24 -15.73 13.47
C ILE A 35 -2.26 -17.18 13.02
N VAL A 36 -2.31 -18.08 13.97
CA VAL A 36 -2.45 -19.50 13.73
C VAL A 36 -3.93 -19.81 13.57
N MET A 37 -4.33 -20.28 12.39
CA MET A 37 -5.70 -20.70 12.14
C MET A 37 -5.96 -22.08 12.73
N ASN A 38 -7.21 -22.34 13.13
CA ASN A 38 -7.63 -23.68 13.50
C ASN A 38 -7.35 -24.62 12.32
N LYS A 39 -6.60 -25.70 12.58
CA LYS A 39 -6.47 -26.79 11.61
C LYS A 39 -7.86 -27.39 11.43
N GLN A 40 -8.54 -27.03 10.35
CA GLN A 40 -9.76 -27.73 9.99
C GLN A 40 -9.39 -29.18 9.71
N ASN A 41 -10.18 -30.09 10.29
CA ASN A 41 -10.00 -31.52 10.05
C ASN A 41 -9.96 -31.74 8.52
N PRO A 42 -8.93 -32.38 7.94
CA PRO A 42 -8.82 -32.55 6.49
C PRO A 42 -10.05 -33.23 5.85
N GLN A 43 -10.75 -34.04 6.64
CA GLN A 43 -12.03 -34.63 6.24
C GLN A 43 -13.21 -33.65 6.27
N ALA A 44 -13.18 -32.65 7.12
CA ALA A 44 -14.20 -31.59 7.14
C ALA A 44 -13.97 -30.54 6.04
N ALA A 45 -12.72 -30.32 5.63
CA ALA A 45 -12.39 -29.42 4.53
C ALA A 45 -12.92 -29.89 3.16
N GLN A 46 -13.16 -31.19 2.99
CA GLN A 46 -13.73 -31.73 1.75
C GLN A 46 -15.23 -31.46 1.56
N SER A 47 -15.91 -30.95 2.58
CA SER A 47 -17.37 -30.70 2.54
C SER A 47 -17.77 -29.23 2.68
N MET A 48 -16.84 -28.31 2.91
CA MET A 48 -17.15 -26.88 3.05
C MET A 48 -17.15 -26.20 1.68
N ASN A 49 -18.27 -26.34 0.95
CA ASN A 49 -18.55 -25.48 -0.19
C ASN A 49 -19.37 -24.29 0.31
N GLY A 50 -18.90 -23.10 0.06
CA GLY A 50 -19.62 -21.90 0.47
C GLY A 50 -18.91 -20.65 0.02
N TYR A 51 -19.66 -19.59 -0.04
CA TYR A 51 -19.14 -18.27 -0.33
C TYR A 51 -19.83 -17.25 0.57
N ASN A 52 -19.15 -16.17 0.84
CA ASN A 52 -19.73 -14.98 1.44
C ASN A 52 -19.18 -13.73 0.76
N GLY A 53 -19.95 -12.68 0.83
CA GLY A 53 -19.54 -11.40 0.24
C GLY A 53 -20.20 -10.23 0.91
N THR A 54 -19.59 -9.09 0.77
CA THR A 54 -20.10 -7.82 1.30
C THR A 54 -19.89 -6.74 0.25
N VAL A 55 -20.95 -5.99 0.01
CA VAL A 55 -20.91 -4.76 -0.80
C VAL A 55 -21.17 -3.58 0.13
N ARG A 56 -20.35 -2.56 0.03
CA ARG A 56 -20.52 -1.30 0.77
C ARG A 56 -20.42 -0.15 -0.20
N ALA A 57 -21.27 0.85 0.00
CA ALA A 57 -21.18 2.12 -0.68
C ALA A 57 -21.30 3.24 0.36
N SER A 58 -20.56 4.31 0.16
CA SER A 58 -20.59 5.50 1.01
C SER A 58 -20.60 6.74 0.14
N ALA A 59 -21.43 7.69 0.48
CA ALA A 59 -21.52 8.97 -0.20
C ALA A 59 -21.59 10.10 0.83
N GLY A 60 -20.81 11.12 0.60
CA GLY A 60 -20.78 12.34 1.40
C GLY A 60 -20.41 13.53 0.51
N ASN A 61 -20.50 14.73 1.05
CA ASN A 61 -20.19 15.96 0.32
C ASN A 61 -18.70 16.09 -0.07
N LYS A 62 -17.82 15.41 0.64
CA LYS A 62 -16.35 15.46 0.41
C LYS A 62 -15.74 14.10 0.08
N GLN A 63 -16.53 13.02 0.11
CA GLN A 63 -16.04 11.68 -0.11
C GLN A 63 -17.10 10.81 -0.76
N LEU A 64 -16.67 10.03 -1.75
CA LEU A 64 -17.41 8.90 -2.30
C LEU A 64 -16.57 7.65 -2.12
N GLY A 65 -17.19 6.50 -1.84
CA GLY A 65 -16.45 5.27 -1.67
C GLY A 65 -17.33 4.06 -1.91
N GLY A 66 -16.68 2.97 -2.29
CA GLY A 66 -17.31 1.67 -2.45
C GLY A 66 -16.34 0.55 -2.18
N SER A 67 -16.84 -0.57 -1.72
CA SER A 67 -16.05 -1.79 -1.61
C SER A 67 -16.88 -3.02 -1.88
N LEU A 68 -16.25 -3.99 -2.51
CA LEU A 68 -16.72 -5.35 -2.71
C LEU A 68 -15.72 -6.29 -2.04
N PHE A 69 -16.21 -7.18 -1.23
CA PHE A 69 -15.47 -8.29 -0.68
C PHE A 69 -16.20 -9.57 -1.03
N LEU A 70 -15.47 -10.55 -1.54
CA LEU A 70 -15.94 -11.89 -1.83
C LEU A 70 -14.92 -12.89 -1.31
N ASN A 71 -15.36 -13.91 -0.63
CA ASN A 71 -14.53 -15.05 -0.31
C ASN A 71 -15.36 -16.34 -0.40
N GLY A 72 -14.68 -17.44 -0.68
CA GLY A 72 -15.34 -18.72 -0.75
C GLY A 72 -14.37 -19.88 -0.89
N GLN A 73 -14.96 -21.06 -0.76
CA GLN A 73 -14.29 -22.33 -1.00
C GLN A 73 -15.20 -23.24 -1.77
N GLN A 74 -14.66 -23.92 -2.77
CA GLN A 74 -15.34 -24.94 -3.55
C GLN A 74 -14.41 -26.14 -3.73
N GLY A 75 -14.65 -27.18 -2.96
CA GLY A 75 -13.77 -28.34 -2.93
C GLY A 75 -12.34 -27.97 -2.56
N LYS A 76 -11.40 -28.19 -3.50
CA LYS A 76 -9.98 -27.91 -3.34
C LYS A 76 -9.58 -26.46 -3.62
N LEU A 77 -10.48 -25.64 -4.15
CA LEU A 77 -10.24 -24.25 -4.49
C LEU A 77 -10.77 -23.34 -3.39
N SER A 78 -9.92 -22.51 -2.84
CA SER A 78 -10.26 -21.34 -2.02
C SER A 78 -9.98 -20.06 -2.78
N TYR A 79 -10.83 -19.08 -2.61
CA TYR A 79 -10.65 -17.79 -3.29
C TYR A 79 -11.12 -16.64 -2.41
N SER A 80 -10.44 -15.52 -2.53
CA SER A 80 -10.91 -14.25 -2.00
C SER A 80 -10.58 -13.11 -2.97
N ALA A 81 -11.51 -12.19 -3.08
CA ALA A 81 -11.35 -10.98 -3.89
C ALA A 81 -11.84 -9.77 -3.10
N THR A 82 -11.09 -8.70 -3.18
CA THR A 82 -11.46 -7.42 -2.59
C THR A 82 -11.25 -6.33 -3.63
N VAL A 83 -12.23 -5.47 -3.78
CA VAL A 83 -12.08 -4.23 -4.53
C VAL A 83 -12.57 -3.09 -3.65
N MET A 84 -11.78 -2.06 -3.53
CA MET A 84 -12.13 -0.85 -2.79
C MET A 84 -11.78 0.36 -3.63
N THR A 85 -12.69 1.31 -3.70
CA THR A 85 -12.45 2.59 -4.36
C THR A 85 -12.92 3.72 -3.46
N SER A 86 -12.19 4.79 -3.47
CA SER A 86 -12.57 6.02 -2.79
C SER A 86 -12.16 7.24 -3.61
N TYR A 87 -12.97 8.26 -3.54
CA TYR A 87 -12.70 9.57 -4.12
C TYR A 87 -12.86 10.62 -3.03
N ASN A 88 -11.76 11.25 -2.66
CA ASN A 88 -11.73 12.30 -1.66
C ASN A 88 -11.55 13.66 -2.33
N LYS A 89 -12.43 14.59 -1.94
CA LYS A 89 -12.40 15.99 -2.35
C LYS A 89 -12.66 16.86 -1.11
N PRO A 90 -11.64 17.07 -0.25
CA PRO A 90 -11.83 17.73 1.04
C PRO A 90 -12.23 19.22 0.94
N GLY A 91 -12.14 19.82 -0.23
CA GLY A 91 -12.36 21.24 -0.47
C GLY A 91 -11.04 22.03 -0.44
N ASN A 92 -11.15 23.35 -0.38
CA ASN A 92 -9.99 24.23 -0.33
C ASN A 92 -9.40 24.23 1.08
N THR A 93 -8.09 24.12 1.16
CA THR A 93 -7.33 24.31 2.38
C THR A 93 -6.48 25.57 2.23
N THR A 94 -6.63 26.51 3.14
CA THR A 94 -5.82 27.73 3.18
C THR A 94 -4.67 27.54 4.18
N THR A 95 -3.47 27.90 3.76
CA THR A 95 -2.27 27.87 4.59
C THR A 95 -1.62 29.23 4.50
N GLU A 96 -1.22 29.76 5.65
CA GLU A 96 -0.40 30.96 5.78
C GLU A 96 0.93 30.60 6.40
N MET A 97 2.00 31.05 5.80
CA MET A 97 3.36 30.83 6.26
C MET A 97 4.12 32.15 6.24
N GLU A 98 4.64 32.52 7.40
CA GLU A 98 5.52 33.67 7.56
C GLU A 98 6.93 33.20 7.88
N GLN A 99 7.90 33.73 7.19
CA GLN A 99 9.33 33.49 7.43
C GLN A 99 10.03 34.83 7.57
N ILE A 100 10.75 34.98 8.66
CA ILE A 100 11.61 36.18 8.92
C ILE A 100 13.06 35.67 9.02
N GLN A 101 13.94 36.27 8.22
CA GLN A 101 15.37 35.95 8.21
C GLN A 101 16.12 36.91 9.11
N ASP A 102 17.28 36.50 9.63
CA ASP A 102 18.12 37.33 10.51
C ASP A 102 18.63 38.64 9.86
N ASN A 103 18.67 38.66 8.52
CA ASN A 103 19.03 39.86 7.74
C ASN A 103 17.87 40.87 7.58
N GLY A 104 16.73 40.63 8.24
CA GLY A 104 15.54 41.48 8.19
C GLY A 104 14.66 41.31 6.95
N VAL A 105 14.94 40.29 6.12
CA VAL A 105 14.01 39.90 5.03
C VAL A 105 12.83 39.13 5.61
N SER A 106 11.62 39.55 5.25
CA SER A 106 10.41 38.83 5.60
C SER A 106 9.70 38.28 4.34
N GLN A 107 9.11 37.12 4.47
CA GLN A 107 8.28 36.51 3.44
C GLN A 107 6.97 36.05 4.08
N LEU A 108 5.85 36.52 3.56
CA LEU A 108 4.52 36.05 3.90
C LEU A 108 3.93 35.35 2.68
N MET A 109 3.61 34.09 2.80
CA MET A 109 2.95 33.32 1.77
C MET A 109 1.58 32.88 2.25
N THR A 110 0.54 33.27 1.52
CA THR A 110 -0.81 32.76 1.70
C THR A 110 -1.17 31.86 0.51
N SER A 111 -1.56 30.63 0.76
CA SER A 111 -1.92 29.68 -0.29
C SER A 111 -3.28 29.06 -0.05
N SER A 112 -3.99 28.75 -1.14
CA SER A 112 -5.24 28.02 -1.13
C SER A 112 -5.13 26.84 -2.09
N ASN A 113 -5.28 25.63 -1.58
CA ASN A 113 -5.09 24.38 -2.33
C ASN A 113 -6.39 23.57 -2.36
N ASN A 114 -6.74 23.06 -3.53
CA ASN A 114 -7.79 22.07 -3.73
C ASN A 114 -7.17 20.74 -4.13
N VAL A 115 -7.36 19.71 -3.31
CA VAL A 115 -6.77 18.39 -3.53
C VAL A 115 -7.87 17.38 -3.80
N LYS A 116 -7.71 16.59 -4.87
CA LYS A 116 -8.58 15.46 -5.22
C LYS A 116 -7.72 14.20 -5.22
N THR A 117 -8.18 13.19 -4.49
CA THR A 117 -7.40 11.94 -4.35
C THR A 117 -8.29 10.74 -4.62
N PRO A 118 -8.49 10.35 -5.90
CA PRO A 118 -9.04 9.05 -6.22
C PRO A 118 -8.03 7.96 -5.85
N PHE A 119 -8.55 6.93 -5.19
CA PHE A 119 -7.80 5.75 -4.79
C PHE A 119 -8.60 4.50 -5.16
N THR A 120 -7.92 3.51 -5.71
CA THR A 120 -8.50 2.19 -5.98
C THR A 120 -7.52 1.11 -5.57
N MET A 121 -8.01 0.11 -4.86
CA MET A 121 -7.28 -1.08 -4.48
C MET A 121 -8.07 -2.30 -4.92
N GLY A 122 -7.38 -3.26 -5.54
CA GLY A 122 -7.90 -4.58 -5.84
C GLY A 122 -6.95 -5.64 -5.32
N SER A 123 -7.49 -6.72 -4.75
CA SER A 123 -6.73 -7.91 -4.38
C SER A 123 -7.47 -9.17 -4.75
N LEU A 124 -6.72 -10.16 -5.20
CA LEU A 124 -7.19 -11.51 -5.50
C LEU A 124 -6.24 -12.50 -4.82
N SER A 125 -6.82 -13.48 -4.14
CA SER A 125 -6.09 -14.61 -3.58
C SER A 125 -6.80 -15.90 -3.99
N LEU A 126 -6.03 -16.83 -4.54
CA LEU A 126 -6.49 -18.15 -4.93
C LEU A 126 -5.60 -19.18 -4.25
N GLY A 127 -6.22 -20.16 -3.59
CA GLY A 127 -5.52 -21.30 -3.02
C GLY A 127 -6.07 -22.57 -3.63
N TYR A 128 -5.20 -23.45 -4.11
CA TYR A 128 -5.58 -24.73 -4.67
C TYR A 128 -4.84 -25.87 -3.99
N GLN A 129 -5.59 -26.76 -3.37
CA GLN A 129 -5.05 -27.96 -2.74
C GLN A 129 -4.83 -29.03 -3.82
N LEU A 130 -3.60 -29.20 -4.27
CA LEU A 130 -3.22 -30.19 -5.29
C LEU A 130 -3.50 -31.60 -4.79
N ASP A 131 -3.00 -31.89 -3.60
CA ASP A 131 -3.22 -33.14 -2.86
C ASP A 131 -3.22 -32.87 -1.34
N SER A 132 -3.27 -33.91 -0.50
CA SER A 132 -3.26 -33.76 0.97
C SER A 132 -1.98 -33.16 1.53
N MET A 133 -0.91 -33.09 0.73
CA MET A 133 0.42 -32.70 1.13
C MET A 133 0.96 -31.47 0.34
N SER A 134 0.18 -30.96 -0.60
CA SER A 134 0.64 -29.88 -1.49
C SER A 134 -0.41 -28.82 -1.69
N VAL A 135 -0.01 -27.55 -1.57
CA VAL A 135 -0.86 -26.38 -1.78
C VAL A 135 -0.14 -25.44 -2.74
N LEU A 136 -0.91 -24.89 -3.67
CA LEU A 136 -0.49 -23.80 -4.54
C LEU A 136 -1.33 -22.57 -4.21
N ASN A 137 -0.67 -21.45 -3.92
CA ASN A 137 -1.33 -20.16 -3.71
C ASN A 137 -0.90 -19.19 -4.80
N LEU A 138 -1.84 -18.38 -5.24
CA LEU A 138 -1.60 -17.25 -6.13
C LEU A 138 -2.22 -16.01 -5.49
N THR A 139 -1.45 -14.94 -5.38
CA THR A 139 -1.96 -13.65 -4.96
C THR A 139 -1.67 -12.60 -6.00
N ALA A 140 -2.57 -11.66 -6.14
CA ALA A 140 -2.39 -10.48 -6.99
C ALA A 140 -3.01 -9.28 -6.28
N GLN A 141 -2.31 -8.17 -6.30
CA GLN A 141 -2.78 -6.92 -5.73
C GLN A 141 -2.43 -5.75 -6.66
N VAL A 142 -3.38 -4.87 -6.81
CA VAL A 142 -3.22 -3.62 -7.55
C VAL A 142 -3.65 -2.46 -6.64
N ASN A 143 -2.82 -1.43 -6.56
CA ASN A 143 -3.16 -0.17 -5.91
C ASN A 143 -2.93 0.96 -6.90
N SER A 144 -3.90 1.83 -7.02
CA SER A 144 -3.79 3.03 -7.88
C SER A 144 -4.23 4.26 -7.08
N MET A 145 -3.38 5.24 -7.05
CA MET A 145 -3.64 6.54 -6.43
C MET A 145 -3.28 7.64 -7.43
N ASN A 146 -4.25 8.50 -7.71
CA ASN A 146 -4.08 9.64 -8.61
C ASN A 146 -4.45 10.91 -7.85
N MET A 147 -3.47 11.63 -7.37
CA MET A 147 -3.66 12.91 -6.70
C MET A 147 -3.61 14.04 -7.72
N LYS A 148 -4.60 14.91 -7.68
CA LYS A 148 -4.58 16.20 -8.40
C LYS A 148 -4.72 17.31 -7.38
N SER A 149 -3.79 18.25 -7.41
CA SER A 149 -3.79 19.44 -6.57
C SER A 149 -3.69 20.66 -7.45
N THR A 150 -4.62 21.58 -7.29
CA THR A 150 -4.55 22.93 -7.88
C THR A 150 -4.49 23.92 -6.75
N GLY A 151 -3.45 24.74 -6.72
CA GLY A 151 -3.22 25.73 -5.70
C GLY A 151 -2.98 27.10 -6.30
N THR A 152 -3.44 28.14 -5.57
CA THR A 152 -3.06 29.53 -5.81
C THR A 152 -2.30 30.02 -4.59
N SER A 153 -1.24 30.79 -4.80
CA SER A 153 -0.52 31.43 -3.71
C SER A 153 -0.23 32.88 -4.02
N THR A 154 -0.18 33.67 -2.96
CA THR A 154 0.32 35.06 -2.98
C THR A 154 1.50 35.10 -2.02
N THR A 155 2.64 35.55 -2.52
CA THR A 155 3.85 35.72 -1.72
C THR A 155 4.18 37.21 -1.66
N THR A 156 4.33 37.72 -0.45
CA THR A 156 4.75 39.09 -0.19
C THR A 156 6.13 39.08 0.46
N MET A 157 7.07 39.75 -0.14
CA MET A 157 8.44 39.91 0.33
C MET A 157 8.59 41.30 0.93
N GLY A 158 9.21 41.39 2.09
CA GLY A 158 9.47 42.64 2.80
C GLY A 158 10.92 42.73 3.27
N GLY A 159 11.29 43.86 3.81
CA GLY A 159 12.66 44.14 4.31
C GLY A 159 13.49 44.98 3.35
N ASN A 160 14.68 45.40 3.82
CA ASN A 160 15.53 46.35 3.14
C ASN A 160 15.90 46.00 1.69
N ALA A 161 15.94 44.69 1.35
CA ALA A 161 16.25 44.24 0.01
C ALA A 161 15.10 44.44 -1.01
N TYR A 162 13.88 44.65 -0.54
CA TYR A 162 12.69 44.76 -1.38
C TYR A 162 11.98 46.10 -1.29
N GLY A 163 12.61 47.12 -0.66
CA GLY A 163 12.09 48.48 -0.56
C GLY A 163 10.71 48.54 0.09
N ASN A 164 9.72 49.04 -0.66
CA ASN A 164 8.33 49.15 -0.19
C ASN A 164 7.57 47.83 -0.16
N GLY A 165 8.26 46.72 -0.35
CA GLY A 165 7.68 45.37 -0.49
C GLY A 165 7.46 44.97 -1.96
N PHE A 166 7.50 43.68 -2.18
CA PHE A 166 7.26 43.06 -3.48
C PHE A 166 6.28 41.89 -3.31
N SER A 167 5.23 41.87 -4.11
CA SER A 167 4.26 40.80 -4.04
C SER A 167 4.02 40.19 -5.42
N TYR A 168 3.89 38.87 -5.44
CA TYR A 168 3.56 38.14 -6.66
C TYR A 168 2.59 37.00 -6.36
N GLY A 169 1.80 36.65 -7.37
CA GLY A 169 0.89 35.50 -7.36
C GLY A 169 1.47 34.34 -8.16
N SER A 170 1.15 33.12 -7.76
CA SER A 170 1.39 31.92 -8.56
C SER A 170 0.23 30.94 -8.51
N THR A 171 0.12 30.16 -9.57
CA THR A 171 -0.77 29.00 -9.63
C THR A 171 0.07 27.75 -9.80
N THR A 172 -0.17 26.75 -8.96
CA THR A 172 0.52 25.47 -9.03
C THR A 172 -0.49 24.38 -9.33
N ASP A 173 -0.31 23.67 -10.44
CA ASP A 173 -1.02 22.46 -10.75
C ASP A 173 -0.09 21.27 -10.59
N MET A 174 -0.47 20.31 -9.74
CA MET A 174 0.28 19.09 -9.50
C MET A 174 -0.60 17.88 -9.76
N LYS A 175 -0.04 16.93 -10.53
CA LYS A 175 -0.61 15.59 -10.69
C LYS A 175 0.42 14.57 -10.23
N ASN A 176 0.00 13.68 -9.35
CA ASN A 176 0.82 12.55 -8.92
C ASN A 176 0.01 11.29 -9.17
N SER A 177 0.46 10.48 -10.12
CA SER A 177 -0.14 9.22 -10.50
C SER A 177 0.79 8.09 -10.10
N ARG A 178 0.33 7.21 -9.23
CA ARG A 178 1.06 6.03 -8.79
C ARG A 178 0.17 4.81 -8.92
N THR A 179 0.68 3.81 -9.62
CA THR A 179 0.06 2.47 -9.66
C THR A 179 1.10 1.46 -9.19
N SER A 180 0.72 0.57 -8.30
CA SER A 180 1.55 -0.55 -7.91
C SER A 180 0.81 -1.85 -8.16
N PHE A 181 1.51 -2.79 -8.72
CA PHE A 181 1.10 -4.18 -8.89
C PHE A 181 2.05 -5.06 -8.08
N SER A 182 1.51 -5.97 -7.29
CA SER A 182 2.25 -7.06 -6.69
C SER A 182 1.53 -8.37 -6.95
N GLY A 183 2.29 -9.41 -7.27
CA GLY A 183 1.77 -10.75 -7.45
C GLY A 183 2.74 -11.77 -6.89
N SER A 184 2.23 -12.84 -6.30
CA SER A 184 3.04 -13.97 -5.88
C SER A 184 2.44 -15.30 -6.31
N ILE A 185 3.32 -16.27 -6.49
CA ILE A 185 3.00 -17.68 -6.63
C ILE A 185 3.79 -18.41 -5.56
N ASP A 186 3.06 -19.14 -4.70
CA ASP A 186 3.61 -19.84 -3.56
C ASP A 186 3.22 -21.31 -3.68
N TYR A 187 4.23 -22.19 -3.78
CA TYR A 187 4.04 -23.63 -3.74
C TYR A 187 4.59 -24.17 -2.43
N GLN A 188 3.78 -24.92 -1.69
CA GLN A 188 4.19 -25.57 -0.46
C GLN A 188 3.95 -27.08 -0.55
N ARG A 189 4.99 -27.84 -0.20
CA ARG A 189 4.95 -29.29 -0.08
C ARG A 189 5.24 -29.72 1.35
N PHE A 190 4.37 -30.53 1.92
CA PHE A 190 4.59 -31.20 3.19
C PHE A 190 5.12 -32.62 2.95
N PHE A 191 6.01 -33.09 3.82
CA PHE A 191 6.65 -34.39 3.68
C PHE A 191 6.18 -35.40 4.75
N ASN A 192 5.41 -34.93 5.73
CA ASN A 192 4.82 -35.77 6.77
C ASN A 192 3.36 -35.39 7.04
N LYS A 193 2.61 -36.34 7.59
CA LYS A 193 1.16 -36.18 7.86
C LYS A 193 0.86 -35.09 8.92
N GLU A 194 1.81 -34.84 9.80
CA GLU A 194 1.73 -33.81 10.85
C GLU A 194 1.95 -32.40 10.30
N HIS A 195 2.34 -32.27 9.00
CA HIS A 195 2.67 -31.02 8.34
C HIS A 195 3.77 -30.19 9.05
N THR A 196 4.66 -30.89 9.75
CA THR A 196 5.80 -30.27 10.48
C THR A 196 7.05 -30.17 9.63
N GLN A 197 7.18 -30.99 8.56
CA GLN A 197 8.26 -30.92 7.58
C GLN A 197 7.71 -30.38 6.26
N SER A 198 8.30 -29.29 5.76
CA SER A 198 7.81 -28.64 4.54
C SER A 198 8.91 -27.97 3.73
N LEU A 199 8.65 -27.89 2.43
CA LEU A 199 9.38 -27.05 1.48
C LEU A 199 8.41 -26.03 0.92
N ALA A 200 8.78 -24.75 0.93
CA ALA A 200 8.04 -23.68 0.29
C ALA A 200 8.90 -23.00 -0.77
N LEU A 201 8.30 -22.77 -1.92
CA LEU A 201 8.87 -22.01 -3.04
C LEU A 201 7.97 -20.82 -3.29
N THR A 202 8.53 -19.63 -3.24
CA THR A 202 7.82 -18.39 -3.50
C THR A 202 8.49 -17.60 -4.63
N TYR A 203 7.72 -17.19 -5.59
CA TYR A 203 8.10 -16.15 -6.54
C TYR A 203 7.18 -14.95 -6.37
N GLN A 204 7.75 -13.76 -6.25
CA GLN A 204 7.00 -12.52 -6.14
C GLN A 204 7.50 -11.50 -7.17
N LEU A 205 6.56 -10.82 -7.80
CA LEU A 205 6.78 -9.68 -8.70
C LEU A 205 6.15 -8.43 -8.09
N ASN A 206 6.94 -7.36 -7.99
CA ASN A 206 6.44 -6.04 -7.65
C ASN A 206 6.78 -5.08 -8.81
N TYR A 207 5.78 -4.35 -9.27
CA TYR A 207 5.91 -3.37 -10.33
C TYR A 207 5.19 -2.08 -9.93
N SER A 208 5.91 -0.97 -9.88
CA SER A 208 5.36 0.30 -9.37
C SER A 208 5.83 1.48 -10.23
N PRO A 209 5.12 1.82 -11.31
CA PRO A 209 5.30 3.08 -12.01
C PRO A 209 4.69 4.25 -11.25
N ALA A 210 5.35 5.38 -11.29
CA ALA A 210 4.86 6.65 -10.76
C ALA A 210 5.21 7.79 -11.72
N THR A 211 4.30 8.74 -11.85
CA THR A 211 4.52 9.97 -12.62
C THR A 211 4.08 11.16 -11.78
N THR A 212 4.94 12.14 -11.63
CA THR A 212 4.64 13.42 -11.01
C THR A 212 4.83 14.53 -12.04
N GLU A 213 3.76 15.25 -12.32
CA GLU A 213 3.76 16.46 -13.14
C GLU A 213 3.49 17.66 -12.23
N MET A 214 4.25 18.72 -12.39
CA MET A 214 4.04 19.97 -11.69
C MET A 214 4.21 21.13 -12.65
N THR A 215 3.23 22.02 -12.70
CA THR A 215 3.25 23.27 -13.44
C THR A 215 3.11 24.41 -12.46
N ASN A 216 4.03 25.36 -12.50
CA ASN A 216 3.95 26.62 -11.77
C ASN A 216 3.85 27.76 -12.78
N ASN A 217 2.76 28.52 -12.70
CA ASN A 217 2.53 29.70 -13.54
C ASN A 217 2.55 30.95 -12.67
N PHE A 218 3.29 31.94 -13.08
CA PHE A 218 3.40 33.23 -12.44
C PHE A 218 2.69 34.27 -13.31
N GLY A 219 1.64 34.89 -12.80
CA GLY A 219 0.83 35.87 -13.56
C GLY A 219 1.53 37.19 -13.84
N THR A 220 2.78 37.38 -13.39
CA THR A 220 3.54 38.62 -13.51
C THR A 220 5.00 38.30 -13.81
N SER A 221 5.67 39.23 -14.50
CA SER A 221 7.12 39.20 -14.65
C SER A 221 7.78 40.16 -13.63
N SER A 222 8.98 39.85 -13.23
CA SER A 222 9.75 40.69 -12.30
C SER A 222 11.23 40.72 -12.73
N THR A 223 11.87 41.89 -12.45
CA THR A 223 13.32 42.04 -12.60
C THR A 223 14.07 41.72 -11.30
N ILE A 224 13.34 41.54 -10.20
CA ILE A 224 13.90 41.30 -8.86
C ILE A 224 14.02 39.79 -8.60
N ILE A 225 13.05 39.01 -9.07
CA ILE A 225 12.97 37.57 -8.88
C ILE A 225 12.62 36.92 -10.22
N ASP A 226 13.21 35.78 -10.52
CA ASP A 226 12.82 34.96 -11.69
C ASP A 226 11.43 34.34 -11.47
N LEU A 227 10.44 34.90 -12.15
CA LEU A 227 9.04 34.49 -12.17
C LEU A 227 8.69 33.83 -13.52
N THR A 228 9.62 33.06 -14.08
CA THR A 228 9.36 32.31 -15.31
C THR A 228 8.51 31.09 -14.99
N ASP A 229 7.49 30.84 -15.83
CA ASP A 229 6.65 29.65 -15.72
C ASP A 229 7.50 28.37 -15.83
N ARG A 230 7.20 27.41 -14.98
CA ARG A 230 7.99 26.17 -14.86
C ARG A 230 7.12 24.95 -14.99
N PHE A 231 7.58 24.01 -15.78
CA PHE A 231 7.02 22.66 -15.86
C PHE A 231 8.07 21.64 -15.43
N SER A 232 7.67 20.69 -14.62
CA SER A 232 8.51 19.56 -14.21
C SER A 232 7.72 18.26 -14.36
N GLU A 233 8.34 17.28 -14.99
CA GLU A 233 7.81 15.92 -15.06
C GLU A 233 8.86 14.95 -14.52
N ASN A 234 8.46 14.11 -13.58
CA ASN A 234 9.28 13.01 -13.07
C ASN A 234 8.55 11.70 -13.29
N LYS A 235 9.25 10.72 -13.89
CA LYS A 235 8.77 9.37 -14.14
C LYS A 235 9.67 8.36 -13.46
N ASP A 236 9.11 7.64 -12.49
CA ASP A 236 9.78 6.58 -11.77
C ASP A 236 9.16 5.24 -12.13
N LYS A 237 10.00 4.22 -12.18
CA LYS A 237 9.57 2.86 -12.42
C LYS A 237 10.42 1.91 -11.60
N THR A 238 9.79 1.19 -10.69
CA THR A 238 10.44 0.15 -9.90
C THR A 238 9.90 -1.21 -10.30
N THR A 239 10.80 -2.17 -10.53
CA THR A 239 10.46 -3.56 -10.77
C THR A 239 11.36 -4.43 -9.91
N ASN A 240 10.76 -5.26 -9.05
CA ASN A 240 11.47 -6.19 -8.18
C ASN A 240 10.96 -7.60 -8.41
N HIS A 241 11.90 -8.54 -8.55
CA HIS A 241 11.66 -9.97 -8.63
C HIS A 241 12.25 -10.60 -7.38
N ILE A 242 11.45 -11.37 -6.65
CA ILE A 242 11.90 -12.04 -5.44
C ILE A 242 11.66 -13.52 -5.61
N PHE A 243 12.71 -14.31 -5.40
CA PHE A 243 12.67 -15.76 -5.33
C PHE A 243 13.05 -16.19 -3.92
N GLN A 244 12.21 -17.01 -3.30
CA GLN A 244 12.45 -17.50 -1.95
C GLN A 244 12.25 -19.01 -1.90
N LEU A 245 13.16 -19.68 -1.21
CA LEU A 245 13.12 -21.10 -0.89
C LEU A 245 13.23 -21.26 0.62
N ASP A 246 12.24 -21.91 1.24
CA ASP A 246 12.25 -22.21 2.66
C ASP A 246 12.07 -23.71 2.88
N TYR A 247 12.91 -24.29 3.70
CA TYR A 247 12.80 -25.67 4.15
C TYR A 247 12.71 -25.72 5.67
N THR A 248 11.71 -26.42 6.17
CA THR A 248 11.49 -26.60 7.61
C THR A 248 11.42 -28.08 7.90
N MET A 249 12.15 -28.54 8.92
CA MET A 249 12.11 -29.92 9.40
C MET A 249 12.08 -29.98 10.92
N PRO A 250 11.30 -30.90 11.51
CA PRO A 250 11.34 -31.14 12.95
C PRO A 250 12.63 -31.90 13.28
N LEU A 251 13.29 -31.46 14.35
CA LEU A 251 14.33 -32.20 15.05
C LEU A 251 13.72 -32.93 16.24
N ALA A 252 14.50 -33.72 16.97
CA ALA A 252 13.99 -34.41 18.17
C ALA A 252 13.56 -33.44 19.26
N GLN A 253 12.54 -33.82 20.06
CA GLN A 253 12.12 -33.13 21.28
C GLN A 253 11.58 -31.68 21.06
N GLY A 254 10.73 -31.44 20.07
CA GLY A 254 10.09 -30.15 19.91
C GLY A 254 10.97 -29.06 19.29
N GLN A 255 12.16 -29.39 18.82
CA GLN A 255 13.04 -28.50 18.08
C GLN A 255 12.69 -28.53 16.59
N THR A 256 12.83 -27.39 15.93
CA THR A 256 12.61 -27.25 14.49
C THR A 256 13.81 -26.56 13.86
N LEU A 257 14.33 -27.13 12.77
CA LEU A 257 15.32 -26.49 11.92
C LEU A 257 14.63 -25.84 10.73
N SER A 258 14.90 -24.55 10.50
CA SER A 258 14.43 -23.84 9.33
C SER A 258 15.62 -23.26 8.58
N LEU A 259 15.68 -23.53 7.27
CA LEU A 259 16.69 -23.02 6.35
C LEU A 259 15.95 -22.23 5.26
N GLY A 260 16.42 -21.04 4.96
CA GLY A 260 15.83 -20.19 3.92
C GLY A 260 16.88 -19.49 3.08
N SER A 261 16.54 -19.26 1.82
CA SER A 261 17.32 -18.45 0.87
C SER A 261 16.37 -17.51 0.13
N LYS A 262 16.78 -16.25 0.00
CA LYS A 262 16.02 -15.21 -0.72
C LYS A 262 16.95 -14.48 -1.67
N ILE A 263 16.50 -14.26 -2.90
CA ILE A 263 17.19 -13.49 -3.94
C ILE A 263 16.22 -12.45 -4.46
N SER A 264 16.65 -11.21 -4.53
CA SER A 264 15.88 -10.09 -5.04
C SER A 264 16.68 -9.26 -6.04
#